data_8c2f856bfbd1125b4cb0d6e2c3f6c878
#
_entry.id   8c2f856bfbd1125b4cb0d6e2c3f6c878
#
_cell.length_a   1.000
_cell.length_b   1.000
_cell.length_c   1.000
_cell.angle_alpha   90.00
_cell.angle_beta   90.00
_cell.angle_gamma   90.00
#
_symmetry.space_group_name_H-M   'P 1'
#
loop_
_entity.id
_entity.type
_entity.pdbx_description
1 polymer ?
#
loop_
_entity_poly.entity_id
_entity_poly.type
_entity_poly.pdbx_seq_one_letter_code
_entity_poly.pdbx_strand_id
1 'polypeptide(L)'
;FVTPSPYLKQHLKKLKVKLVDKFIVTAIKGIVPDENLVCTEYFRQVYNIPDENLAVLGGPSHAEEVALSRLTYLTVGCTNRDKAKQLADMLASDYIKTKTCDDVIGIEYTSVLKNVYAMAAGVCNGLKYGDNFQAVLIANSIQEMSRFLRAVYPIDRTIDDSVYLGDLLVTGYSNFSRNRVFGTMIGRGYSVKSAQIEMEMIAEGYYGTKCMTDINKHFHVN
;
A
#
# COMPACT_ATOMS: atom_id res chain seq x y z
N PHE A 1 -2.11 12.91 -3.78
CA PHE A 1 -0.68 12.61 -3.78
C PHE A 1 -0.46 11.20 -4.30
N VAL A 2 0.43 11.06 -5.30
CA VAL A 2 0.71 9.79 -6.00
C VAL A 2 2.21 9.54 -6.20
N THR A 3 3.07 10.32 -5.55
CA THR A 3 4.53 10.15 -5.62
C THR A 3 4.99 8.96 -4.77
N PRO A 4 6.10 8.28 -5.10
CA PRO A 4 6.68 7.29 -4.19
C PRO A 4 7.03 7.89 -2.83
N SER A 5 6.76 7.13 -1.76
CA SER A 5 6.87 7.62 -0.36
C SER A 5 8.24 8.24 -0.01
N PRO A 6 9.40 7.76 -0.49
CA PRO A 6 10.69 8.38 -0.18
C PRO A 6 10.84 9.82 -0.69
N TYR A 7 10.07 10.21 -1.71
CA TYR A 7 10.14 11.54 -2.32
C TYR A 7 9.06 12.50 -1.83
N LEU A 8 8.11 12.05 -1.00
CA LEU A 8 6.99 12.88 -0.54
C LEU A 8 7.46 14.18 0.09
N LYS A 9 8.39 14.12 1.05
CA LYS A 9 8.92 15.31 1.76
C LYS A 9 9.60 16.30 0.80
N GLN A 10 10.36 15.80 -0.17
CA GLN A 10 11.01 16.65 -1.17
C GLN A 10 9.99 17.39 -2.04
N HIS A 11 8.89 16.72 -2.41
CA HIS A 11 7.83 17.34 -3.22
C HIS A 11 7.01 18.34 -2.39
N LEU A 12 6.71 18.01 -1.13
CA LEU A 12 6.00 18.92 -0.24
C LEU A 12 6.75 20.24 0.01
N LYS A 13 8.09 20.20 0.12
CA LYS A 13 8.92 21.42 0.23
C LYS A 13 8.78 22.39 -0.96
N LYS A 14 8.37 21.90 -2.12
CA LYS A 14 8.18 22.73 -3.33
C LYS A 14 6.77 23.35 -3.41
N LEU A 15 5.83 22.91 -2.59
CA LEU A 15 4.49 23.44 -2.58
C LEU A 15 4.46 24.83 -1.92
N LYS A 16 3.85 25.79 -2.63
CA LYS A 16 3.68 27.17 -2.15
C LYS A 16 2.31 27.43 -1.53
N VAL A 17 1.44 26.40 -1.48
CA VAL A 17 0.07 26.49 -0.97
C VAL A 17 -0.02 25.94 0.44
N LYS A 18 -0.88 26.52 1.27
CA LYS A 18 -1.23 25.95 2.57
C LYS A 18 -2.12 24.73 2.37
N LEU A 19 -1.83 23.67 3.10
CA LEU A 19 -2.56 22.39 2.99
C LEU A 19 -3.65 22.25 4.03
N VAL A 20 -3.65 23.03 5.11
CA VAL A 20 -4.54 22.88 6.27
C VAL A 20 -6.03 22.88 5.92
N ASP A 21 -6.42 23.67 4.91
CA ASP A 21 -7.83 23.77 4.47
C ASP A 21 -8.14 22.88 3.24
N LYS A 22 -7.25 21.95 2.90
CA LYS A 22 -7.43 21.09 1.73
C LYS A 22 -7.90 19.71 2.10
N PHE A 23 -8.73 19.12 1.26
CA PHE A 23 -9.00 17.69 1.31
C PHE A 23 -7.83 16.96 0.65
N ILE A 24 -7.08 16.23 1.44
CA ILE A 24 -5.87 15.53 1.03
C ILE A 24 -6.21 14.08 0.70
N VAL A 25 -5.97 13.69 -0.52
CA VAL A 25 -6.14 12.30 -0.97
C VAL A 25 -4.77 11.72 -1.30
N THR A 26 -4.44 10.59 -0.70
CA THR A 26 -3.19 9.85 -0.98
C THR A 26 -3.48 8.49 -1.60
N ALA A 27 -2.73 8.14 -2.64
CA ALA A 27 -2.66 6.79 -3.21
C ALA A 27 -1.24 6.21 -3.02
N ILE A 28 -0.43 6.83 -2.15
CA ILE A 28 0.93 6.40 -1.84
C ILE A 28 0.85 5.09 -1.05
N LYS A 29 1.63 4.09 -1.46
CA LYS A 29 1.64 2.73 -0.87
C LYS A 29 2.96 2.48 -0.15
N GLY A 30 3.36 3.42 0.71
CA GLY A 30 4.62 3.40 1.43
C GLY A 30 4.55 4.21 2.73
N ILE A 31 5.63 4.16 3.48
CA ILE A 31 5.81 4.88 4.75
C ILE A 31 6.75 6.06 4.51
N VAL A 32 6.48 7.19 5.17
CA VAL A 32 7.36 8.36 5.13
C VAL A 32 8.64 8.03 5.89
N PRO A 33 9.80 8.00 5.21
CA PRO A 33 11.07 7.66 5.85
C PRO A 33 11.44 8.66 6.96
N ASP A 34 12.24 8.21 7.90
CA ASP A 34 12.72 8.90 9.09
C ASP A 34 11.64 9.06 10.19
N GLU A 35 10.43 9.51 9.84
CA GLU A 35 9.32 9.61 10.78
C GLU A 35 8.66 8.24 11.06
N ASN A 36 8.80 7.27 10.16
CA ASN A 36 8.13 5.97 10.20
C ASN A 36 6.59 6.07 10.33
N LEU A 37 6.01 7.10 9.72
CA LEU A 37 4.58 7.36 9.71
C LEU A 37 3.96 6.96 8.37
N VAL A 38 2.74 6.43 8.38
CA VAL A 38 1.92 6.36 7.17
C VAL A 38 1.57 7.78 6.68
N CYS A 39 1.24 7.94 5.41
CA CYS A 39 1.14 9.27 4.80
C CYS A 39 0.09 10.16 5.47
N THR A 40 -1.08 9.61 5.81
CA THR A 40 -2.14 10.40 6.47
C THR A 40 -1.73 10.83 7.88
N GLU A 41 -1.07 9.97 8.65
CA GLU A 41 -0.51 10.36 9.95
C GLU A 41 0.54 11.46 9.81
N TYR A 42 1.40 11.37 8.79
CA TYR A 42 2.37 12.42 8.51
C TYR A 42 1.69 13.75 8.19
N PHE A 43 0.66 13.77 7.34
CA PHE A 43 -0.10 14.99 7.06
C PHE A 43 -0.81 15.54 8.31
N ARG A 44 -1.39 14.66 9.14
CA ARG A 44 -2.03 15.05 10.40
C ARG A 44 -1.04 15.70 11.35
N GLN A 45 0.11 15.06 11.60
CA GLN A 45 1.07 15.49 12.63
C GLN A 45 1.91 16.70 12.19
N VAL A 46 2.35 16.75 10.94
CA VAL A 46 3.30 17.77 10.45
C VAL A 46 2.59 18.97 9.83
N TYR A 47 1.44 18.76 9.20
CA TYR A 47 0.68 19.81 8.52
C TYR A 47 -0.61 20.20 9.24
N ASN A 48 -0.92 19.57 10.38
CA ASN A 48 -2.13 19.79 11.18
C ASN A 48 -3.43 19.65 10.36
N ILE A 49 -3.46 18.66 9.43
CA ILE A 49 -4.66 18.37 8.65
C ILE A 49 -5.63 17.56 9.51
N PRO A 50 -6.89 17.98 9.66
CA PRO A 50 -7.89 17.21 10.39
C PRO A 50 -8.17 15.85 9.73
N ASP A 51 -8.49 14.82 10.53
CA ASP A 51 -8.74 13.46 10.04
C ASP A 51 -9.88 13.41 9.00
N GLU A 52 -10.92 14.23 9.18
CA GLU A 52 -12.01 14.36 8.20
C GLU A 52 -11.60 14.95 6.85
N ASN A 53 -10.40 15.51 6.74
CA ASN A 53 -9.80 16.03 5.51
C ASN A 53 -8.72 15.13 4.92
N LEU A 54 -8.57 13.93 5.46
CA LEU A 54 -7.60 12.94 4.99
C LEU A 54 -8.32 11.75 4.38
N ALA A 55 -7.91 11.35 3.19
CA ALA A 55 -8.41 10.16 2.52
C ALA A 55 -7.27 9.35 1.90
N VAL A 56 -7.46 8.04 1.84
CA VAL A 56 -6.56 7.09 1.19
C VAL A 56 -7.29 6.29 0.11
N LEU A 57 -6.59 5.99 -0.97
CA LEU A 57 -7.07 5.10 -2.02
C LEU A 57 -6.34 3.75 -1.94
N GLY A 58 -7.09 2.67 -1.83
CA GLY A 58 -6.59 1.31 -1.80
C GLY A 58 -7.39 0.37 -2.71
N GLY A 59 -6.98 -0.89 -2.77
CA GLY A 59 -7.67 -1.94 -3.51
C GLY A 59 -6.93 -2.39 -4.78
N PRO A 60 -7.37 -3.52 -5.37
CA PRO A 60 -6.75 -4.15 -6.54
C PRO A 60 -6.94 -3.29 -7.80
N SER A 61 -5.89 -2.54 -8.16
CA SER A 61 -5.95 -1.51 -9.21
C SER A 61 -4.60 -1.28 -9.88
N HIS A 62 -4.12 -2.28 -10.62
CA HIS A 62 -2.92 -2.10 -11.45
C HIS A 62 -3.18 -1.08 -12.57
N ALA A 63 -2.31 -0.08 -12.71
CA ALA A 63 -2.46 1.01 -13.69
C ALA A 63 -2.55 0.49 -15.12
N GLU A 64 -1.82 -0.57 -15.44
CA GLU A 64 -1.81 -1.23 -16.76
C GLU A 64 -3.19 -1.80 -17.10
N GLU A 65 -3.88 -2.38 -16.13
CA GLU A 65 -5.24 -2.92 -16.33
C GLU A 65 -6.28 -1.79 -16.43
N VAL A 66 -6.14 -0.75 -15.59
CA VAL A 66 -6.99 0.46 -15.67
C VAL A 66 -6.87 1.11 -17.04
N ALA A 67 -5.66 1.25 -17.57
CA ALA A 67 -5.41 1.81 -18.90
C ALA A 67 -6.05 1.00 -20.02
N LEU A 68 -6.25 -0.32 -19.83
CA LEU A 68 -6.95 -1.22 -20.74
C LEU A 68 -8.46 -1.31 -20.45
N SER A 69 -9.00 -0.42 -19.61
CA SER A 69 -10.42 -0.41 -19.19
C SER A 69 -10.89 -1.75 -18.59
N ARG A 70 -9.98 -2.47 -17.90
CA ARG A 70 -10.34 -3.70 -17.18
C ARG A 70 -11.06 -3.37 -15.88
N LEU A 71 -12.00 -4.24 -15.50
CA LEU A 71 -12.78 -4.08 -14.29
C LEU A 71 -11.87 -3.98 -13.06
N THR A 72 -11.92 -2.84 -12.38
CA THR A 72 -11.03 -2.44 -11.29
C THR A 72 -11.86 -2.04 -10.07
N TYR A 73 -11.35 -2.33 -8.88
CA TYR A 73 -12.02 -2.03 -7.62
C TYR A 73 -11.15 -1.11 -6.77
N LEU A 74 -11.71 0.06 -6.41
CA LEU A 74 -11.08 1.02 -5.53
C LEU A 74 -11.88 1.16 -4.22
N THR A 75 -11.18 1.24 -3.12
CA THR A 75 -11.76 1.64 -1.83
C THR A 75 -11.22 2.99 -1.43
N VAL A 76 -12.13 3.91 -1.11
CA VAL A 76 -11.83 5.22 -0.55
C VAL A 76 -11.94 5.12 0.98
N GLY A 77 -10.82 5.20 1.68
CA GLY A 77 -10.78 5.31 3.14
C GLY A 77 -10.83 6.77 3.57
N CYS A 78 -11.82 7.16 4.35
CA CYS A 78 -11.93 8.50 4.94
C CYS A 78 -12.91 8.46 6.12
N THR A 79 -12.55 9.11 7.23
CA THR A 79 -13.42 9.21 8.42
C THR A 79 -14.70 10.03 8.16
N ASN A 80 -14.65 10.98 7.22
CA ASN A 80 -15.82 11.72 6.77
C ASN A 80 -16.53 10.96 5.64
N ARG A 81 -17.70 10.38 5.93
CA ARG A 81 -18.46 9.54 5.00
C ARG A 81 -18.94 10.30 3.75
N ASP A 82 -19.30 11.56 3.89
CA ASP A 82 -19.78 12.37 2.75
C ASP A 82 -18.65 12.67 1.78
N LYS A 83 -17.48 13.05 2.29
CA LYS A 83 -16.28 13.26 1.47
C LYS A 83 -15.81 11.95 0.83
N ALA A 84 -15.83 10.84 1.57
CA ALA A 84 -15.52 9.53 1.02
C ALA A 84 -16.43 9.18 -0.15
N LYS A 85 -17.76 9.38 0.02
CA LYS A 85 -18.75 9.12 -1.02
C LYS A 85 -18.55 10.02 -2.24
N GLN A 86 -18.38 11.33 -2.04
CA GLN A 86 -18.12 12.27 -3.14
C GLN A 86 -16.90 11.87 -3.95
N LEU A 87 -15.79 11.53 -3.27
CA LEU A 87 -14.59 11.09 -3.94
C LEU A 87 -14.79 9.75 -4.68
N ALA A 88 -15.50 8.81 -4.07
CA ALA A 88 -15.82 7.52 -4.68
C ALA A 88 -16.69 7.72 -5.94
N ASP A 89 -17.72 8.57 -5.90
CA ASP A 89 -18.59 8.89 -7.04
C ASP A 89 -17.79 9.57 -8.17
N MET A 90 -16.82 10.44 -7.85
CA MET A 90 -15.93 11.09 -8.83
C MET A 90 -14.99 10.12 -9.53
N LEU A 91 -14.56 9.05 -8.85
CA LEU A 91 -13.63 8.05 -9.39
C LEU A 91 -14.35 6.90 -10.12
N ALA A 92 -15.64 6.71 -9.88
CA ALA A 92 -16.41 5.63 -10.46
C ALA A 92 -16.56 5.79 -11.98
N SER A 93 -16.51 4.65 -12.67
CA SER A 93 -16.76 4.57 -14.13
C SER A 93 -17.32 3.21 -14.48
N ASP A 94 -17.53 2.94 -15.79
CA ASP A 94 -18.02 1.65 -16.25
C ASP A 94 -17.11 0.50 -15.81
N TYR A 95 -15.81 0.73 -15.74
CA TYR A 95 -14.79 -0.26 -15.40
C TYR A 95 -14.08 0.01 -14.06
N ILE A 96 -14.38 1.11 -13.35
CA ILE A 96 -13.89 1.36 -11.99
C ILE A 96 -15.08 1.32 -11.03
N LYS A 97 -15.09 0.31 -10.17
CA LYS A 97 -16.07 0.18 -9.10
C LYS A 97 -15.48 0.69 -7.79
N THR A 98 -16.24 1.49 -7.07
CA THR A 98 -15.77 2.16 -5.85
C THR A 98 -16.53 1.68 -4.61
N LYS A 99 -15.83 1.58 -3.50
CA LYS A 99 -16.37 1.30 -2.15
C LYS A 99 -15.81 2.35 -1.18
N THR A 100 -16.50 2.65 -0.11
CA THR A 100 -16.02 3.53 0.95
C THR A 100 -15.86 2.78 2.27
N CYS A 101 -14.89 3.18 3.10
CA CYS A 101 -14.75 2.74 4.49
C CYS A 101 -14.11 3.85 5.33
N ASP A 102 -14.08 3.68 6.64
CA ASP A 102 -13.46 4.61 7.59
C ASP A 102 -12.08 4.16 8.10
N ASP A 103 -11.59 2.99 7.69
CA ASP A 103 -10.29 2.45 8.10
C ASP A 103 -9.12 3.02 7.27
N VAL A 104 -8.86 4.31 7.43
CA VAL A 104 -7.75 5.02 6.74
C VAL A 104 -6.41 4.38 7.06
N ILE A 105 -6.09 4.21 8.34
CA ILE A 105 -4.82 3.69 8.83
C ILE A 105 -4.59 2.24 8.41
N GLY A 106 -5.63 1.40 8.49
CA GLY A 106 -5.52 0.00 8.07
C GLY A 106 -5.25 -0.14 6.58
N ILE A 107 -5.90 0.67 5.72
CA ILE A 107 -5.63 0.66 4.28
C ILE A 107 -4.18 1.05 3.98
N GLU A 108 -3.64 2.06 4.67
CA GLU A 108 -2.27 2.49 4.45
C GLU A 108 -1.26 1.41 4.86
N TYR A 109 -1.37 0.85 6.07
CA TYR A 109 -0.48 -0.22 6.52
C TYR A 109 -0.58 -1.47 5.64
N THR A 110 -1.78 -1.88 5.24
CA THR A 110 -1.95 -3.03 4.35
C THR A 110 -1.36 -2.78 2.97
N SER A 111 -1.46 -1.56 2.47
CA SER A 111 -0.82 -1.16 1.20
C SER A 111 0.71 -1.24 1.25
N VAL A 112 1.32 -1.05 2.41
CA VAL A 112 2.77 -1.26 2.61
C VAL A 112 3.07 -2.76 2.73
N LEU A 113 2.37 -3.45 3.63
CA LEU A 113 2.59 -4.87 3.91
C LEU A 113 2.42 -5.75 2.68
N LYS A 114 1.38 -5.51 1.86
CA LYS A 114 1.20 -6.27 0.62
C LYS A 114 2.40 -6.18 -0.32
N ASN A 115 3.07 -5.01 -0.36
CA ASN A 115 4.25 -4.82 -1.18
C ASN A 115 5.45 -5.61 -0.64
N VAL A 116 5.60 -5.70 0.68
CA VAL A 116 6.61 -6.54 1.35
C VAL A 116 6.33 -8.02 1.06
N TYR A 117 5.08 -8.46 1.23
CA TYR A 117 4.70 -9.86 0.95
C TYR A 117 4.81 -10.22 -0.53
N ALA A 118 4.50 -9.29 -1.44
CA ALA A 118 4.70 -9.50 -2.87
C ALA A 118 6.17 -9.67 -3.23
N MET A 119 7.06 -8.94 -2.55
CA MET A 119 8.51 -9.12 -2.71
C MET A 119 8.94 -10.50 -2.21
N ALA A 120 8.46 -10.95 -1.04
CA ALA A 120 8.71 -12.29 -0.52
C ALA A 120 8.20 -13.38 -1.48
N ALA A 121 6.97 -13.20 -2.01
CA ALA A 121 6.39 -14.08 -3.03
C ALA A 121 7.26 -14.15 -4.30
N GLY A 122 7.81 -13.01 -4.71
CA GLY A 122 8.78 -12.94 -5.81
C GLY A 122 10.05 -13.73 -5.52
N VAL A 123 10.64 -13.59 -4.31
CA VAL A 123 11.83 -14.36 -3.92
C VAL A 123 11.56 -15.87 -4.02
N CYS A 124 10.43 -16.33 -3.47
CA CYS A 124 10.03 -17.74 -3.53
C CYS A 124 9.82 -18.22 -4.98
N ASN A 125 9.25 -17.36 -5.84
CA ASN A 125 9.12 -17.65 -7.26
C ASN A 125 10.49 -17.77 -7.96
N GLY A 126 11.43 -16.89 -7.64
CA GLY A 126 12.82 -16.95 -8.15
C GLY A 126 13.55 -18.22 -7.72
N LEU A 127 13.30 -18.68 -6.50
CA LEU A 127 13.81 -19.95 -5.92
C LEU A 127 13.07 -21.19 -6.43
N LYS A 128 12.02 -21.04 -7.25
CA LYS A 128 11.22 -22.13 -7.86
C LYS A 128 10.47 -22.99 -6.82
N TYR A 129 9.97 -22.40 -5.74
CA TYR A 129 9.22 -23.14 -4.71
C TYR A 129 7.82 -23.62 -5.16
N GLY A 130 7.29 -23.07 -6.26
CA GLY A 130 6.03 -23.50 -6.86
C GLY A 130 4.77 -22.92 -6.20
N ASP A 131 3.62 -23.22 -6.84
CA ASP A 131 2.33 -22.57 -6.50
C ASP A 131 1.77 -23.03 -5.14
N ASN A 132 2.00 -24.27 -4.73
CA ASN A 132 1.57 -24.75 -3.42
C ASN A 132 2.20 -23.92 -2.29
N PHE A 133 3.50 -23.65 -2.37
CA PHE A 133 4.19 -22.82 -1.40
C PHE A 133 3.69 -21.36 -1.48
N GLN A 134 3.47 -20.84 -2.67
CA GLN A 134 2.95 -19.51 -2.88
C GLN A 134 1.59 -19.32 -2.20
N ALA A 135 0.69 -20.29 -2.32
CA ALA A 135 -0.61 -20.25 -1.67
C ALA A 135 -0.50 -20.20 -0.13
N VAL A 136 0.41 -21.02 0.45
CA VAL A 136 0.67 -21.01 1.89
C VAL A 136 1.28 -19.69 2.35
N LEU A 137 2.22 -19.14 1.57
CA LEU A 137 2.83 -17.84 1.88
C LEU A 137 1.77 -16.74 1.94
N ILE A 138 0.89 -16.66 0.96
CA ILE A 138 -0.17 -15.64 0.93
C ILE A 138 -1.17 -15.86 2.08
N ALA A 139 -1.54 -17.10 2.38
CA ALA A 139 -2.41 -17.41 3.51
C ALA A 139 -1.80 -16.99 4.86
N ASN A 140 -0.51 -17.19 5.05
CA ASN A 140 0.20 -16.73 6.25
C ASN A 140 0.34 -15.19 6.27
N SER A 141 0.56 -14.57 5.11
CA SER A 141 0.68 -13.11 4.98
C SER A 141 -0.58 -12.38 5.41
N ILE A 142 -1.77 -12.87 5.03
CA ILE A 142 -3.04 -12.22 5.47
C ILE A 142 -3.27 -12.40 6.97
N GLN A 143 -2.86 -13.51 7.56
CA GLN A 143 -2.95 -13.73 9.00
C GLN A 143 -1.99 -12.81 9.76
N GLU A 144 -0.75 -12.65 9.29
CA GLU A 144 0.25 -11.74 9.86
C GLU A 144 -0.23 -10.28 9.75
N MET A 145 -0.72 -9.87 8.58
CA MET A 145 -1.34 -8.57 8.35
C MET A 145 -2.46 -8.30 9.36
N SER A 146 -3.36 -9.27 9.57
CA SER A 146 -4.44 -9.15 10.56
C SER A 146 -3.93 -8.96 11.98
N ARG A 147 -2.91 -9.73 12.39
CA ARG A 147 -2.28 -9.59 13.72
C ARG A 147 -1.63 -8.22 13.88
N PHE A 148 -0.89 -7.77 12.87
CA PHE A 148 -0.23 -6.47 12.89
C PHE A 148 -1.23 -5.34 13.02
N LEU A 149 -2.28 -5.32 12.21
CA LEU A 149 -3.31 -4.29 12.25
C LEU A 149 -4.05 -4.22 13.60
N ARG A 150 -4.32 -5.38 14.21
CA ARG A 150 -4.94 -5.42 15.55
C ARG A 150 -4.04 -4.81 16.62
N ALA A 151 -2.72 -4.94 16.48
CA ALA A 151 -1.77 -4.36 17.43
C ALA A 151 -1.60 -2.85 17.23
N VAL A 152 -1.52 -2.39 15.97
CA VAL A 152 -1.23 -0.99 15.64
C VAL A 152 -2.49 -0.12 15.69
N TYR A 153 -3.60 -0.61 15.19
CA TYR A 153 -4.86 0.12 15.11
C TYR A 153 -6.06 -0.83 15.32
N PRO A 154 -6.45 -1.06 16.58
CA PRO A 154 -7.42 -2.08 16.99
C PRO A 154 -8.86 -1.64 16.73
N ILE A 155 -9.35 -1.84 15.51
CA ILE A 155 -10.76 -1.70 15.15
C ILE A 155 -11.31 -3.02 14.61
N ASP A 156 -12.63 -3.17 14.60
CA ASP A 156 -13.27 -4.30 13.92
C ASP A 156 -13.11 -4.15 12.39
N ARG A 157 -12.68 -5.25 11.73
CA ARG A 157 -12.25 -5.19 10.35
C ARG A 157 -12.47 -6.52 9.64
N THR A 158 -13.10 -6.47 8.48
CA THR A 158 -13.27 -7.61 7.58
C THR A 158 -12.01 -7.76 6.73
N ILE A 159 -11.01 -8.49 7.22
CA ILE A 159 -9.68 -8.57 6.61
C ILE A 159 -9.69 -9.24 5.21
N ASP A 160 -10.73 -9.97 4.87
CA ASP A 160 -10.95 -10.59 3.57
C ASP A 160 -11.64 -9.67 2.54
N ASP A 161 -11.96 -8.43 2.90
CA ASP A 161 -12.40 -7.41 1.94
C ASP A 161 -11.34 -7.16 0.84
N SER A 162 -11.83 -6.70 -0.32
CA SER A 162 -11.01 -6.48 -1.51
C SER A 162 -9.85 -5.52 -1.31
N VAL A 163 -9.98 -4.54 -0.41
CA VAL A 163 -8.93 -3.56 -0.11
C VAL A 163 -7.75 -4.16 0.66
N TYR A 164 -7.97 -5.26 1.37
CA TYR A 164 -6.93 -5.98 2.13
C TYR A 164 -6.52 -7.25 1.38
N LEU A 165 -7.31 -8.32 1.48
CA LEU A 165 -6.99 -9.60 0.84
C LEU A 165 -6.94 -9.51 -0.68
N GLY A 166 -7.89 -8.83 -1.31
CA GLY A 166 -7.92 -8.69 -2.77
C GLY A 166 -6.68 -7.98 -3.31
N ASP A 167 -6.27 -6.88 -2.66
CA ASP A 167 -5.07 -6.13 -3.05
C ASP A 167 -3.77 -6.91 -2.76
N LEU A 168 -3.72 -7.72 -1.71
CA LEU A 168 -2.63 -8.64 -1.45
C LEU A 168 -2.53 -9.73 -2.53
N LEU A 169 -3.65 -10.35 -2.91
CA LEU A 169 -3.70 -11.39 -3.92
C LEU A 169 -3.20 -10.89 -5.28
N VAL A 170 -3.76 -9.77 -5.76
CA VAL A 170 -3.35 -9.24 -7.07
C VAL A 170 -1.89 -8.82 -7.06
N THR A 171 -1.38 -8.25 -5.96
CA THR A 171 0.01 -7.80 -5.87
C THR A 171 0.99 -8.98 -5.76
N GLY A 172 0.61 -10.05 -5.07
CA GLY A 172 1.43 -11.25 -4.87
C GLY A 172 1.50 -12.18 -6.09
N TYR A 173 0.46 -12.21 -6.93
CA TYR A 173 0.39 -13.09 -8.10
C TYR A 173 0.66 -12.39 -9.43
N SER A 174 0.38 -11.09 -9.55
CA SER A 174 0.49 -10.38 -10.82
C SER A 174 1.93 -10.20 -11.27
N ASN A 175 2.15 -10.40 -12.58
CA ASN A 175 3.41 -10.06 -13.23
C ASN A 175 3.63 -8.55 -13.39
N PHE A 176 2.61 -7.74 -13.24
CA PHE A 176 2.72 -6.27 -13.19
C PHE A 176 3.22 -5.76 -11.83
N SER A 177 3.25 -6.62 -10.81
CA SER A 177 3.75 -6.23 -9.48
C SER A 177 5.27 -6.01 -9.49
N ARG A 178 5.69 -4.76 -9.45
CA ARG A 178 7.11 -4.36 -9.37
C ARG A 178 7.82 -5.00 -8.17
N ASN A 179 7.13 -5.11 -7.04
CA ASN A 179 7.68 -5.74 -5.83
C ASN A 179 7.92 -7.24 -6.06
N ARG A 180 6.98 -7.93 -6.70
CA ARG A 180 7.13 -9.35 -7.06
C ARG A 180 8.26 -9.55 -8.07
N VAL A 181 8.36 -8.70 -9.09
CA VAL A 181 9.46 -8.75 -10.07
C VAL A 181 10.81 -8.55 -9.38
N PHE A 182 10.94 -7.53 -8.53
CA PHE A 182 12.14 -7.28 -7.75
C PHE A 182 12.52 -8.49 -6.90
N GLY A 183 11.58 -9.04 -6.14
CA GLY A 183 11.79 -10.25 -5.35
C GLY A 183 12.24 -11.44 -6.20
N THR A 184 11.65 -11.63 -7.39
CA THR A 184 12.04 -12.71 -8.32
C THR A 184 13.50 -12.57 -8.78
N MET A 185 13.96 -11.36 -9.04
CA MET A 185 15.38 -11.11 -9.38
C MET A 185 16.29 -11.48 -8.21
N ILE A 186 15.95 -11.07 -6.99
CA ILE A 186 16.71 -11.45 -5.79
C ILE A 186 16.75 -12.97 -5.61
N GLY A 187 15.61 -13.65 -5.75
CA GLY A 187 15.50 -15.12 -5.66
C GLY A 187 16.31 -15.86 -6.75
N ARG A 188 16.58 -15.21 -7.87
CA ARG A 188 17.46 -15.70 -8.95
C ARG A 188 18.94 -15.39 -8.73
N GLY A 189 19.30 -14.73 -7.62
CA GLY A 189 20.68 -14.43 -7.27
C GLY A 189 21.20 -13.05 -7.66
N TYR A 190 20.32 -12.14 -8.15
CA TYR A 190 20.71 -10.75 -8.37
C TYR A 190 21.04 -10.07 -7.03
N SER A 191 22.07 -9.22 -7.02
CA SER A 191 22.26 -8.32 -5.90
C SER A 191 21.14 -7.27 -5.86
N VAL A 192 20.85 -6.71 -4.68
CA VAL A 192 19.87 -5.60 -4.53
C VAL A 192 20.21 -4.46 -5.48
N LYS A 193 21.50 -4.08 -5.55
CA LYS A 193 21.97 -2.99 -6.43
C LYS A 193 21.72 -3.32 -7.90
N SER A 194 22.03 -4.54 -8.34
CA SER A 194 21.80 -4.96 -9.73
C SER A 194 20.31 -4.95 -10.07
N ALA A 195 19.47 -5.48 -9.18
CA ALA A 195 18.02 -5.48 -9.37
C ALA A 195 17.44 -4.06 -9.43
N GLN A 196 17.92 -3.14 -8.59
CA GLN A 196 17.51 -1.73 -8.62
C GLN A 196 17.90 -1.00 -9.91
N ILE A 197 19.08 -1.32 -10.47
CA ILE A 197 19.54 -0.71 -11.75
C ILE A 197 18.71 -1.25 -12.93
N GLU A 198 18.39 -2.55 -12.92
CA GLU A 198 17.62 -3.19 -13.98
C GLU A 198 16.16 -2.74 -14.02
N MET A 199 15.62 -2.34 -12.87
CA MET A 199 14.23 -1.90 -12.76
C MET A 199 14.10 -0.41 -13.08
N GLU A 200 13.24 -0.07 -14.05
CA GLU A 200 12.91 1.33 -14.40
C GLU A 200 12.16 2.07 -13.28
N MET A 201 11.51 1.35 -12.37
CA MET A 201 10.66 1.91 -11.33
C MET A 201 10.97 1.30 -9.96
N ILE A 202 10.78 2.11 -8.91
CA ILE A 202 11.05 1.73 -7.53
C ILE A 202 10.09 0.61 -7.06
N ALA A 203 10.66 -0.42 -6.42
CA ALA A 203 9.93 -1.40 -5.63
C ALA A 203 9.73 -0.85 -4.20
N GLU A 204 8.56 -0.32 -3.89
CA GLU A 204 8.29 0.30 -2.59
C GLU A 204 8.40 -0.67 -1.41
N GLY A 205 8.14 -1.97 -1.63
CA GLY A 205 8.30 -3.00 -0.61
C GLY A 205 9.71 -3.09 -0.04
N TYR A 206 10.74 -2.77 -0.83
CA TYR A 206 12.13 -2.74 -0.33
C TYR A 206 12.32 -1.69 0.76
N TYR A 207 11.83 -0.48 0.54
CA TYR A 207 11.88 0.59 1.54
C TYR A 207 10.91 0.33 2.70
N GLY A 208 9.72 -0.18 2.37
CA GLY A 208 8.69 -0.55 3.34
C GLY A 208 9.18 -1.58 4.35
N THR A 209 10.00 -2.55 3.94
CA THR A 209 10.55 -3.58 4.84
C THR A 209 11.32 -2.96 6.01
N LYS A 210 12.19 -1.98 5.75
CA LYS A 210 12.96 -1.32 6.80
C LYS A 210 12.03 -0.56 7.76
N CYS A 211 11.15 0.27 7.23
CA CYS A 211 10.21 1.06 8.05
C CYS A 211 9.30 0.14 8.89
N MET A 212 8.77 -0.93 8.29
CA MET A 212 7.92 -1.90 9.01
C MET A 212 8.68 -2.63 10.12
N THR A 213 9.95 -2.97 9.89
CA THR A 213 10.81 -3.55 10.92
C THR A 213 11.01 -2.59 12.10
N ASP A 214 11.24 -1.31 11.82
CA ASP A 214 11.42 -0.30 12.87
C ASP A 214 10.11 -0.04 13.64
N ILE A 215 8.98 0.04 12.96
CA ILE A 215 7.65 0.17 13.59
C ILE A 215 7.36 -1.06 14.46
N ASN A 216 7.62 -2.26 13.96
CA ASN A 216 7.34 -3.50 14.70
C ASN A 216 8.19 -3.69 15.97
N LYS A 217 9.31 -2.97 16.12
CA LYS A 217 10.06 -2.94 17.39
C LYS A 217 9.23 -2.40 18.56
N HIS A 218 8.19 -1.60 18.28
CA HIS A 218 7.29 -1.05 19.31
C HIS A 218 6.09 -1.97 19.57
N PHE A 219 5.67 -2.76 18.60
CA PHE A 219 4.46 -3.58 18.69
C PHE A 219 4.74 -5.07 18.93
N HIS A 220 5.95 -5.55 18.64
CA HIS A 220 6.40 -6.94 18.84
C HIS A 220 5.45 -7.99 18.25
N VAL A 221 4.88 -7.71 17.07
CA VAL A 221 4.02 -8.65 16.35
C VAL A 221 4.87 -9.72 15.68
N ASN A 222 4.50 -10.99 15.87
CA ASN A 222 5.11 -12.16 15.26
C ASN A 222 4.29 -12.63 14.04
#